data_d96ea60c5acd5f11da16f44212771a86
#
_entry.id   d96ea60c5acd5f11da16f44212771a86
#
_cell.length_a   1.000
_cell.length_b   1.000
_cell.length_c   1.000
_cell.angle_alpha   90.00
_cell.angle_beta   90.00
_cell.angle_gamma   90.00
#
_symmetry.space_group_name_H-M   'P 1'
#
loop_
_entity.id
_entity.type
_entity.pdbx_description
1 polymer ?
#
loop_
_entity_poly.entity_id
_entity_poly.type
_entity_poly.pdbx_seq_one_letter_code
_entity_poly.pdbx_strand_id
1 'polypeptide(L)'
;YVGTEDGALEFRDDWIDRSIALMGSLGLHVRPEVANDPFFGRAGKMLSRSQRESALKFEIVATVANAEKPTAIVSCNCHRDHLTNAFEITGTDGAVAHSACVGFGMERIVGALFSQHGMDLAAWPSDVRDRLFP
;
A
#
# COMPACT_ATOMS: atom_id res chain seq x y z
N TYR A 1 11.12 5.58 -1.01
CA TYR A 1 11.50 6.88 -1.56
C TYR A 1 11.96 7.82 -0.45
N VAL A 2 13.01 8.55 -0.72
CA VAL A 2 13.47 9.67 0.11
C VAL A 2 13.87 10.81 -0.83
N GLY A 3 13.37 12.03 -0.58
CA GLY A 3 13.64 13.19 -1.45
C GLY A 3 12.72 14.36 -1.14
N THR A 4 12.16 15.01 -2.17
CA THR A 4 11.25 16.16 -2.03
C THR A 4 9.84 15.74 -1.57
N GLU A 5 9.05 16.68 -1.06
CA GLU A 5 7.64 16.45 -0.68
C GLU A 5 6.81 16.02 -1.89
N ASP A 6 6.92 16.76 -2.98
CA ASP A 6 6.17 16.44 -4.21
C ASP A 6 6.54 15.05 -4.74
N GLY A 7 7.83 14.70 -4.78
CA GLY A 7 8.26 13.38 -5.20
C GLY A 7 7.80 12.25 -4.28
N ALA A 8 7.62 12.50 -2.96
CA ALA A 8 7.05 11.51 -2.05
C ALA A 8 5.55 11.29 -2.31
N LEU A 9 4.81 12.34 -2.66
CA LEU A 9 3.41 12.24 -3.06
C LEU A 9 3.26 11.54 -4.40
N GLU A 10 4.05 11.91 -5.40
CA GLU A 10 4.08 11.26 -6.72
C GLU A 10 4.43 9.77 -6.61
N PHE A 11 5.45 9.41 -5.81
CA PHE A 11 5.80 8.02 -5.56
C PHE A 11 4.63 7.23 -4.98
N ARG A 12 3.92 7.78 -3.98
CA ARG A 12 2.75 7.13 -3.38
C ARG A 12 1.65 6.91 -4.42
N ASP A 13 1.32 7.91 -5.23
CA ASP A 13 0.25 7.86 -6.22
C ASP A 13 0.59 6.86 -7.35
N ASP A 14 1.81 6.88 -7.86
CA ASP A 14 2.30 5.92 -8.85
C ASP A 14 2.21 4.48 -8.33
N TRP A 15 2.55 4.24 -7.06
CA TRP A 15 2.43 2.90 -6.47
C TRP A 15 1.00 2.47 -6.16
N ILE A 16 0.05 3.39 -5.99
CA ILE A 16 -1.38 3.04 -5.97
C ILE A 16 -1.79 2.44 -7.31
N ASP A 17 -1.50 3.13 -8.40
CA ASP A 17 -1.88 2.69 -9.75
C ASP A 17 -1.16 1.39 -10.14
N ARG A 18 0.14 1.29 -9.90
CA ARG A 18 0.92 0.05 -10.14
C ARG A 18 0.39 -1.12 -9.34
N SER A 19 0.05 -0.92 -8.07
CA SER A 19 -0.47 -1.99 -7.21
C SER A 19 -1.82 -2.48 -7.70
N ILE A 20 -2.72 -1.57 -8.11
CA ILE A 20 -4.02 -1.93 -8.69
C ILE A 20 -3.82 -2.74 -9.98
N ALA A 21 -2.95 -2.28 -10.88
CA ALA A 21 -2.65 -2.97 -12.13
C ALA A 21 -2.03 -4.35 -11.89
N LEU A 22 -1.07 -4.45 -10.95
CA LEU A 22 -0.42 -5.72 -10.60
C LEU A 22 -1.41 -6.72 -10.02
N MET A 23 -2.20 -6.32 -9.02
CA MET A 23 -3.20 -7.21 -8.39
C MET A 23 -4.29 -7.59 -9.39
N GLY A 24 -4.74 -6.66 -10.23
CA GLY A 24 -5.70 -6.93 -11.31
C GLY A 24 -5.16 -7.93 -12.33
N SER A 25 -3.85 -7.88 -12.66
CA SER A 25 -3.21 -8.85 -13.56
C SER A 25 -3.13 -10.28 -12.98
N LEU A 26 -3.34 -10.41 -11.68
CA LEU A 26 -3.47 -11.71 -10.99
C LEU A 26 -4.94 -12.12 -10.79
N GLY A 27 -5.89 -11.43 -11.45
CA GLY A 27 -7.32 -11.70 -11.37
C GLY A 27 -7.97 -11.26 -10.06
N LEU A 28 -7.29 -10.45 -9.24
CA LEU A 28 -7.86 -9.95 -7.99
C LEU A 28 -8.69 -8.68 -8.23
N HIS A 29 -9.89 -8.65 -7.66
CA HIS A 29 -10.71 -7.46 -7.60
C HIS A 29 -10.28 -6.60 -6.41
N VAL A 30 -9.62 -5.48 -6.70
CA VAL A 30 -9.07 -4.57 -5.69
C VAL A 30 -9.56 -3.14 -5.88
N ARG A 31 -9.53 -2.37 -4.80
CA ARG A 31 -9.77 -0.93 -4.84
C ARG A 31 -8.91 -0.20 -3.81
N PRO A 32 -8.56 1.08 -4.05
CA PRO A 32 -7.87 1.90 -3.08
C PRO A 32 -8.85 2.43 -2.02
N GLU A 33 -8.45 2.46 -0.77
CA GLU A 33 -9.16 3.09 0.34
C GLU A 33 -8.21 4.00 1.12
N VAL A 34 -8.70 5.18 1.51
CA VAL A 34 -7.93 6.05 2.42
C VAL A 34 -7.91 5.42 3.81
N ALA A 35 -6.72 5.25 4.36
CA ALA A 35 -6.53 4.60 5.63
C ALA A 35 -5.80 5.49 6.65
N ASN A 36 -5.86 5.07 7.92
CA ASN A 36 -5.08 5.68 9.00
C ASN A 36 -3.90 4.79 9.34
N ASP A 37 -2.79 5.44 9.69
CA ASP A 37 -1.66 4.71 10.26
C ASP A 37 -1.81 4.63 11.78
N PRO A 38 -1.91 3.42 12.37
CA PRO A 38 -2.00 3.25 13.82
C PRO A 38 -0.67 3.43 14.55
N PHE A 39 0.47 3.64 13.85
CA PHE A 39 1.82 3.66 14.43
C PHE A 39 2.10 4.84 15.37
N PHE A 40 1.25 5.84 15.46
CA PHE A 40 1.54 7.09 16.16
C PHE A 40 0.95 7.20 17.59
N GLY A 41 0.62 6.10 18.26
CA GLY A 41 0.26 6.06 19.69
C GLY A 41 -0.93 6.97 20.09
N ARG A 42 -0.92 7.54 21.31
CA ARG A 42 -1.99 8.45 21.79
C ARG A 42 -2.06 9.78 21.05
N ALA A 43 -0.96 10.30 20.54
CA ALA A 43 -0.92 11.42 19.61
C ALA A 43 -1.53 11.06 18.24
N GLY A 44 -1.62 9.76 17.93
CA GLY A 44 -2.15 9.21 16.69
C GLY A 44 -3.62 9.52 16.40
N LYS A 45 -4.46 9.82 17.41
CA LYS A 45 -5.85 10.20 17.13
C LYS A 45 -5.99 11.58 16.47
N MET A 46 -5.14 12.55 16.84
CA MET A 46 -5.11 13.87 16.18
C MET A 46 -4.39 13.76 14.82
N LEU A 47 -3.26 13.03 14.77
CA LEU A 47 -2.54 12.75 13.53
C LEU A 47 -3.35 11.91 12.55
N SER A 48 -4.14 10.92 13.01
CA SER A 48 -4.99 10.09 12.15
C SER A 48 -6.10 10.91 11.47
N ARG A 49 -6.60 11.95 12.12
CA ARG A 49 -7.54 12.88 11.52
C ARG A 49 -6.87 13.74 10.45
N SER A 50 -5.68 14.27 10.74
CA SER A 50 -4.87 15.02 9.78
C SER A 50 -4.42 14.16 8.59
N GLN A 51 -4.07 12.89 8.80
CA GLN A 51 -3.69 11.95 7.73
C GLN A 51 -4.86 11.60 6.80
N ARG A 52 -6.08 11.45 7.34
CA ARG A 52 -7.29 11.30 6.53
C ARG A 52 -7.59 12.55 5.72
N GLU A 53 -7.53 13.73 6.37
CA GLU A 53 -7.78 15.00 5.71
C GLU A 53 -6.74 15.29 4.60
N SER A 54 -5.50 14.77 4.75
CA SER A 54 -4.43 14.92 3.76
C SER A 54 -4.29 13.72 2.82
N ALA A 55 -5.09 12.64 3.01
CA ALA A 55 -5.01 11.41 2.23
C ALA A 55 -3.57 10.87 2.05
N LEU A 56 -2.77 10.86 3.14
CA LEU A 56 -1.36 10.49 3.09
C LEU A 56 -1.11 8.98 3.01
N LYS A 57 -2.09 8.18 3.43
CA LYS A 57 -2.03 6.71 3.39
C LYS A 57 -3.20 6.15 2.61
N PHE A 58 -2.88 5.25 1.68
CA PHE A 58 -3.86 4.42 0.98
C PHE A 58 -3.57 2.95 1.24
N GLU A 59 -4.64 2.18 1.34
CA GLU A 59 -4.59 0.72 1.35
C GLU A 59 -5.30 0.19 0.11
N ILE A 60 -4.68 -0.75 -0.58
CA ILE A 60 -5.31 -1.52 -1.64
C ILE A 60 -5.95 -2.73 -0.96
N VAL A 61 -7.27 -2.80 -1.03
CA VAL A 61 -8.05 -3.82 -0.34
C VAL A 61 -8.61 -4.84 -1.31
N ALA A 62 -8.65 -6.10 -0.86
CA ALA A 62 -9.25 -7.24 -1.56
C ALA A 62 -10.16 -8.03 -0.63
N THR A 63 -11.07 -8.81 -1.19
CA THR A 63 -11.84 -9.81 -0.45
C THR A 63 -10.96 -11.02 -0.17
N VAL A 64 -10.74 -11.35 1.13
CA VAL A 64 -10.01 -12.55 1.54
C VAL A 64 -10.95 -13.56 2.19
N ALA A 65 -11.68 -13.16 3.23
CA ALA A 65 -12.60 -14.04 3.94
C ALA A 65 -14.05 -13.55 3.93
N ASN A 66 -14.25 -12.23 3.86
CA ASN A 66 -15.56 -11.61 3.94
C ASN A 66 -15.61 -10.39 3.03
N ALA A 67 -16.58 -10.35 2.11
CA ALA A 67 -16.79 -9.24 1.18
C ALA A 67 -17.18 -7.93 1.89
N GLU A 68 -17.85 -8.00 3.04
CA GLU A 68 -18.26 -6.81 3.83
C GLU A 68 -17.07 -6.20 4.59
N LYS A 69 -16.00 -6.99 4.81
CA LYS A 69 -14.78 -6.56 5.50
C LYS A 69 -13.56 -6.90 4.65
N PRO A 70 -13.28 -6.09 3.64
CA PRO A 70 -12.12 -6.31 2.79
C PRO A 70 -10.83 -6.19 3.62
N THR A 71 -9.80 -6.87 3.16
CA THR A 71 -8.48 -6.91 3.81
C THR A 71 -7.50 -6.06 3.01
N ALA A 72 -6.77 -5.19 3.69
CA ALA A 72 -5.65 -4.46 3.10
C ALA A 72 -4.53 -5.43 2.71
N ILE A 73 -4.19 -5.50 1.42
CA ILE A 73 -3.15 -6.38 0.88
C ILE A 73 -1.90 -5.62 0.44
N VAL A 74 -2.05 -4.33 0.11
CA VAL A 74 -0.93 -3.40 -0.18
C VAL A 74 -1.19 -2.11 0.56
N SER A 75 -0.14 -1.43 1.03
CA SER A 75 -0.21 -0.09 1.59
C SER A 75 0.75 0.86 0.89
N CYS A 76 0.27 2.06 0.53
CA CYS A 76 1.05 3.13 -0.08
C CYS A 76 1.01 4.34 0.86
N ASN A 77 2.17 4.76 1.36
CA ASN A 77 2.26 5.74 2.43
C ASN A 77 3.18 6.89 2.03
N CYS A 78 2.75 8.13 2.28
CA CYS A 78 3.61 9.30 2.33
C CYS A 78 3.81 9.70 3.80
N HIS A 79 5.04 9.68 4.28
CA HIS A 79 5.37 9.99 5.68
C HIS A 79 5.70 11.48 5.85
N ARG A 80 5.77 12.25 4.75
CA ARG A 80 6.33 13.61 4.75
C ARG A 80 7.73 13.58 5.39
N ASP A 81 8.01 14.54 6.28
CA ASP A 81 9.26 14.68 7.03
C ASP A 81 9.28 13.92 8.36
N HIS A 82 8.21 13.20 8.72
CA HIS A 82 8.08 12.60 10.04
C HIS A 82 9.22 11.62 10.39
N LEU A 83 9.54 10.72 9.49
CA LEU A 83 10.62 9.75 9.70
C LEU A 83 11.99 10.40 9.44
N THR A 84 12.11 11.16 8.39
CA THR A 84 13.37 11.78 7.97
C THR A 84 13.84 12.82 8.96
N ASN A 85 12.93 13.58 9.58
CA ASN A 85 13.26 14.48 10.68
C ASN A 85 13.74 13.74 11.92
N ALA A 86 13.10 12.62 12.28
CA ALA A 86 13.49 11.80 13.43
C ALA A 86 14.86 11.14 13.28
N PHE A 87 15.27 10.83 12.04
CA PHE A 87 16.55 10.21 11.71
C PHE A 87 17.58 11.20 11.12
N GLU A 88 17.29 12.50 11.17
CA GLU A 88 18.17 13.58 10.68
C GLU A 88 18.61 13.39 9.20
N ILE A 89 17.68 12.87 8.35
CA ILE A 89 17.94 12.65 6.94
C ILE A 89 17.64 13.93 6.17
N THR A 90 18.66 14.47 5.49
CA THR A 90 18.55 15.69 4.68
C THR A 90 18.80 15.41 3.20
N GLY A 91 18.24 16.25 2.34
CA GLY A 91 18.58 16.30 0.92
C GLY A 91 19.97 16.92 0.68
N THR A 92 20.38 16.92 -0.58
CA THR A 92 21.68 17.52 -1.00
C THR A 92 21.73 19.03 -0.83
N ASP A 93 20.58 19.67 -0.67
CA ASP A 93 20.41 21.10 -0.39
C ASP A 93 20.44 21.43 1.11
N GLY A 94 20.57 20.41 1.97
CA GLY A 94 20.56 20.55 3.43
C GLY A 94 19.17 20.67 4.06
N ALA A 95 18.10 20.68 3.27
CA ALA A 95 16.73 20.66 3.78
C ALA A 95 16.36 19.26 4.29
N VAL A 96 15.45 19.17 5.29
CA VAL A 96 14.92 17.88 5.74
C VAL A 96 14.22 17.20 4.56
N ALA A 97 14.57 15.96 4.30
CA ALA A 97 13.95 15.19 3.22
C ALA A 97 12.54 14.72 3.60
N HIS A 98 11.75 14.37 2.61
CA HIS A 98 10.44 13.70 2.74
C HIS A 98 10.56 12.24 2.33
N SER A 99 9.69 11.39 2.83
CA SER A 99 9.73 9.96 2.51
C SER A 99 8.36 9.37 2.21
N ALA A 100 8.39 8.31 1.41
CA ALA A 100 7.23 7.50 1.08
C ALA A 100 7.62 6.03 0.97
N CYS A 101 6.66 5.12 1.16
CA CYS A 101 6.89 3.68 0.97
C CYS A 101 5.68 2.97 0.40
N VAL A 102 5.93 1.80 -0.19
CA VAL A 102 4.93 0.80 -0.51
C VAL A 102 5.25 -0.49 0.24
N GLY A 103 4.23 -1.13 0.79
CA GLY A 103 4.35 -2.42 1.48
C GLY A 103 3.36 -3.43 0.95
N PHE A 104 3.83 -4.64 0.64
CA PHE A 104 3.01 -5.76 0.16
C PHE A 104 2.83 -6.79 1.28
N GLY A 105 1.58 -7.06 1.66
CA GLY A 105 1.24 -8.09 2.63
C GLY A 105 1.20 -9.46 1.95
N MET A 106 2.33 -10.15 1.83
CA MET A 106 2.47 -11.38 1.03
C MET A 106 1.45 -12.45 1.45
N GLU A 107 1.29 -12.70 2.74
CA GLU A 107 0.33 -13.69 3.25
C GLU A 107 -1.12 -13.32 2.92
N ARG A 108 -1.43 -12.02 2.93
CA ARG A 108 -2.77 -11.51 2.61
C ARG A 108 -3.04 -11.60 1.12
N ILE A 109 -2.03 -11.35 0.27
CA ILE A 109 -2.10 -11.51 -1.18
C ILE A 109 -2.34 -12.99 -1.52
N VAL A 110 -1.58 -13.91 -0.90
CA VAL A 110 -1.78 -15.35 -1.07
C VAL A 110 -3.20 -15.75 -0.62
N GLY A 111 -3.66 -15.26 0.52
CA GLY A 111 -5.03 -15.48 0.98
C GLY A 111 -6.09 -14.97 0.00
N ALA A 112 -5.88 -13.80 -0.61
CA ALA A 112 -6.77 -13.25 -1.63
C ALA A 112 -6.77 -14.09 -2.91
N LEU A 113 -5.62 -14.58 -3.35
CA LEU A 113 -5.51 -15.46 -4.51
C LEU A 113 -6.28 -16.79 -4.30
N PHE A 114 -6.11 -17.43 -3.14
CA PHE A 114 -6.88 -18.65 -2.81
C PHE A 114 -8.38 -18.36 -2.68
N SER A 115 -8.76 -17.22 -2.12
CA SER A 115 -10.17 -16.81 -2.05
C SER A 115 -10.78 -16.61 -3.44
N GLN A 116 -10.02 -16.04 -4.37
CA GLN A 116 -10.46 -15.73 -5.73
C GLN A 116 -10.48 -16.97 -6.64
N HIS A 117 -9.43 -17.78 -6.60
CA HIS A 117 -9.19 -18.83 -7.58
C HIS A 117 -9.37 -20.25 -7.01
N GLY A 118 -9.58 -20.40 -5.69
CA GLY A 118 -9.72 -21.69 -5.01
C GLY A 118 -8.39 -22.32 -4.63
N MET A 119 -8.46 -23.47 -3.95
CA MET A 119 -7.29 -24.15 -3.37
C MET A 119 -6.54 -25.05 -4.37
N ASP A 120 -7.14 -25.37 -5.51
CA ASP A 120 -6.51 -26.18 -6.55
C ASP A 120 -5.78 -25.30 -7.55
N LEU A 121 -4.46 -25.21 -7.43
CA LEU A 121 -3.61 -24.40 -8.32
C LEU A 121 -3.70 -24.83 -9.78
N ALA A 122 -3.98 -26.10 -10.07
CA ALA A 122 -4.11 -26.58 -11.45
C ALA A 122 -5.35 -26.03 -12.15
N ALA A 123 -6.36 -25.66 -11.37
CA ALA A 123 -7.62 -25.07 -11.88
C ALA A 123 -7.55 -23.54 -12.05
N TRP A 124 -6.46 -22.89 -11.61
CA TRP A 124 -6.31 -21.44 -11.77
C TRP A 124 -6.19 -21.03 -13.24
N PRO A 125 -6.60 -19.81 -13.62
CA PRO A 125 -6.40 -19.28 -14.97
C PRO A 125 -4.94 -19.41 -15.42
N SER A 126 -4.70 -19.82 -16.66
CA SER A 126 -3.34 -20.07 -17.17
C SER A 126 -2.46 -18.82 -17.12
N ASP A 127 -3.02 -17.66 -17.47
CA ASP A 127 -2.33 -16.37 -17.44
C ASP A 127 -1.89 -15.96 -16.03
N VAL A 128 -2.67 -16.30 -15.00
CA VAL A 128 -2.31 -16.08 -13.59
C VAL A 128 -1.19 -17.03 -13.18
N ARG A 129 -1.31 -18.33 -13.56
CA ARG A 129 -0.27 -19.32 -13.25
C ARG A 129 1.07 -18.97 -13.91
N ASP A 130 1.04 -18.61 -15.19
CA ASP A 130 2.26 -18.28 -15.95
C ASP A 130 2.97 -17.04 -15.41
N ARG A 131 2.23 -16.12 -14.75
CA ARG A 131 2.83 -14.96 -14.07
C ARG A 131 3.45 -15.31 -12.72
N LEU A 132 2.87 -16.24 -11.98
CA LEU A 132 3.32 -16.62 -10.64
C LEU A 132 4.38 -17.72 -10.66
N PHE A 133 4.35 -18.56 -11.68
CA PHE A 133 5.22 -19.75 -11.83
C PHE A 133 5.79 -19.79 -13.26
N PRO A 134 6.67 -18.81 -13.63
CA PRO A 134 7.23 -18.71 -14.98
C PRO A 134 8.16 -19.86 -15.34
#